data_7643b5e7401f8b3f55d62a87d624ada1
#
_entry.id   7643b5e7401f8b3f55d62a87d624ada1
#
_cell.length_a   1.000
_cell.length_b   1.000
_cell.length_c   1.000
_cell.angle_alpha   90.00
_cell.angle_beta   90.00
_cell.angle_gamma   90.00
#
_symmetry.space_group_name_H-M   'P 1'
#
loop_
_entity.id
_entity.type
_entity.pdbx_description
1 polymer ?
#
loop_
_entity_poly.entity_id
_entity_poly.type
_entity_poly.pdbx_seq_one_letter_code
_entity_poly.pdbx_strand_id
1 'polypeptide(L)'
;SIYGKITSRWTKTPTHLEWDIELPANTTGEVHLPDGRKEKIGSGKYHFSVDIPTRNTAILSDEFLYENASFPECHGATIVELKNGDLVASFFGGTKERNPDCCIWVCRKPKGSKEWTAPKLAADGVFSLKDSQAVLAGIDSTCTPVKDTKGTLIARRKACWNPVLFQIPGGDLILFYKIGLKVSDWTGWLVRSRDGGKTWSKREALPKGFLGPIK
;
A
#
# COMPACT_ATOMS: atom_id res chain seq x y z
N SER A 1 -13.69 33.19 -22.88
CA SER A 1 -12.77 34.28 -22.47
C SER A 1 -13.22 35.59 -23.06
N ILE A 2 -12.95 36.73 -22.43
CA ILE A 2 -13.16 38.08 -22.94
C ILE A 2 -12.33 38.32 -24.22
N TYR A 3 -11.30 37.55 -24.44
CA TYR A 3 -10.43 37.65 -25.64
C TYR A 3 -10.88 36.75 -26.79
N GLY A 4 -11.96 35.99 -26.63
CA GLY A 4 -12.49 35.10 -27.64
C GLY A 4 -12.46 33.62 -27.27
N LYS A 5 -12.78 32.73 -28.23
CA LYS A 5 -12.86 31.30 -28.05
C LYS A 5 -11.48 30.68 -28.17
N ILE A 6 -11.09 29.88 -27.18
CA ILE A 6 -9.93 28.94 -27.26
C ILE A 6 -10.47 27.58 -27.68
N THR A 7 -9.85 26.97 -28.68
CA THR A 7 -10.19 25.60 -29.11
C THR A 7 -9.00 24.69 -28.83
N SER A 8 -9.29 23.51 -28.25
CA SER A 8 -8.33 22.43 -28.07
C SER A 8 -9.01 21.14 -28.45
N ARG A 9 -8.48 20.45 -29.47
CA ARG A 9 -8.97 19.16 -29.96
C ARG A 9 -7.79 18.21 -30.07
N TRP A 10 -7.93 17.01 -29.55
CA TRP A 10 -6.87 16.02 -29.63
C TRP A 10 -7.41 14.62 -29.88
N THR A 11 -6.60 13.81 -30.56
CA THR A 11 -6.79 12.38 -30.70
C THR A 11 -5.54 11.69 -30.17
N LYS A 12 -5.73 10.74 -29.26
CA LYS A 12 -4.64 10.03 -28.60
C LYS A 12 -4.76 8.53 -28.81
N THR A 13 -3.65 7.92 -29.24
CA THR A 13 -3.43 6.47 -29.18
C THR A 13 -2.43 6.15 -28.06
N PRO A 14 -2.14 4.87 -27.74
CA PRO A 14 -1.10 4.53 -26.77
C PRO A 14 0.30 5.07 -27.11
N THR A 15 0.58 5.34 -28.41
CA THR A 15 1.93 5.68 -28.90
C THR A 15 1.99 7.03 -29.58
N HIS A 16 0.87 7.72 -29.79
CA HIS A 16 0.83 8.92 -30.59
C HIS A 16 -0.26 9.90 -30.16
N LEU A 17 0.02 11.21 -30.24
CA LEU A 17 -0.91 12.31 -29.98
C LEU A 17 -0.95 13.24 -31.19
N GLU A 18 -2.16 13.48 -31.70
CA GLU A 18 -2.49 14.58 -32.61
C GLU A 18 -3.25 15.63 -31.82
N TRP A 19 -2.81 16.89 -31.86
CA TRP A 19 -3.38 17.96 -31.06
C TRP A 19 -3.49 19.27 -31.82
N ASP A 20 -4.72 19.74 -32.04
CA ASP A 20 -5.03 21.01 -32.64
C ASP A 20 -5.40 22.04 -31.58
N ILE A 21 -4.75 23.19 -31.61
CA ILE A 21 -4.99 24.31 -30.72
C ILE A 21 -5.26 25.57 -31.53
N GLU A 22 -6.28 26.31 -31.17
CA GLU A 22 -6.56 27.64 -31.74
C GLU A 22 -6.67 28.67 -30.62
N LEU A 23 -5.82 29.70 -30.66
CA LEU A 23 -5.82 30.81 -29.74
C LEU A 23 -6.36 32.08 -30.43
N PRO A 24 -7.25 32.83 -29.77
CA PRO A 24 -7.78 34.09 -30.30
C PRO A 24 -6.69 35.17 -30.31
N ALA A 25 -7.01 36.30 -30.97
CA ALA A 25 -6.12 37.46 -31.03
C ALA A 25 -5.71 37.94 -29.63
N ASN A 26 -4.50 38.47 -29.50
CA ASN A 26 -3.93 39.01 -28.26
C ASN A 26 -3.86 38.02 -27.09
N THR A 27 -3.71 36.71 -27.38
CA THR A 27 -3.50 35.67 -26.36
C THR A 27 -2.21 34.92 -26.64
N THR A 28 -1.60 34.43 -25.56
CA THR A 28 -0.45 33.54 -25.59
C THR A 28 -0.72 32.32 -24.72
N GLY A 29 -0.07 31.21 -25.00
CA GLY A 29 -0.16 29.98 -24.23
C GLY A 29 1.17 29.27 -24.15
N GLU A 30 1.29 28.34 -23.24
CA GLU A 30 2.41 27.39 -23.16
C GLU A 30 1.84 25.98 -23.33
N VAL A 31 2.36 25.24 -24.30
CA VAL A 31 1.96 23.86 -24.62
C VAL A 31 3.02 22.94 -24.06
N HIS A 32 2.59 21.97 -23.24
CA HIS A 32 3.45 20.92 -22.71
C HIS A 32 3.14 19.62 -23.44
N LEU A 33 4.09 19.13 -24.22
CA LEU A 33 3.94 17.94 -25.04
C LEU A 33 4.36 16.66 -24.28
N PRO A 34 3.82 15.49 -24.62
CA PRO A 34 4.13 14.23 -23.94
C PRO A 34 5.59 13.80 -24.04
N ASP A 35 6.33 14.28 -25.03
CA ASP A 35 7.77 14.01 -25.24
C ASP A 35 8.67 14.92 -24.36
N GLY A 36 8.05 15.78 -23.52
CA GLY A 36 8.73 16.70 -22.61
C GLY A 36 9.04 18.07 -23.20
N ARG A 37 8.77 18.31 -24.49
CA ARG A 37 8.91 19.66 -25.10
C ARG A 37 7.88 20.61 -24.51
N LYS A 38 8.31 21.88 -24.37
CA LYS A 38 7.45 23.01 -23.98
C LYS A 38 7.56 24.07 -25.07
N GLU A 39 6.42 24.49 -25.58
CA GLU A 39 6.36 25.48 -26.64
C GLU A 39 5.46 26.65 -26.25
N LYS A 40 5.99 27.86 -26.40
CA LYS A 40 5.20 29.09 -26.25
C LYS A 40 4.56 29.43 -27.59
N ILE A 41 3.25 29.57 -27.60
CA ILE A 41 2.46 29.89 -28.77
C ILE A 41 1.70 31.21 -28.60
N GLY A 42 1.56 31.96 -29.69
CA GLY A 42 0.76 33.18 -29.77
C GLY A 42 -0.66 32.92 -30.31
N SER A 43 -1.31 33.99 -30.78
CA SER A 43 -2.57 33.89 -31.50
C SER A 43 -2.38 33.08 -32.79
N GLY A 44 -3.37 32.23 -33.13
CA GLY A 44 -3.31 31.42 -34.36
C GLY A 44 -3.77 29.99 -34.15
N LYS A 45 -3.55 29.19 -35.21
CA LYS A 45 -3.85 27.76 -35.24
C LYS A 45 -2.54 26.98 -35.22
N TYR A 46 -2.48 25.98 -34.37
CA TYR A 46 -1.33 25.13 -34.16
C TYR A 46 -1.76 23.67 -34.22
N HIS A 47 -0.89 22.88 -34.89
CA HIS A 47 -1.06 21.42 -34.94
C HIS A 47 0.20 20.77 -34.41
N PHE A 48 0.06 19.85 -33.46
CA PHE A 48 1.13 19.07 -32.88
C PHE A 48 0.89 17.59 -33.18
N SER A 49 1.85 16.94 -33.79
CA SER A 49 1.90 15.50 -34.03
C SER A 49 3.10 14.96 -33.25
N VAL A 50 2.87 14.17 -32.21
CA VAL A 50 3.90 13.81 -31.25
C VAL A 50 3.81 12.35 -30.87
N ASP A 51 4.93 11.66 -30.98
CA ASP A 51 5.05 10.31 -30.45
C ASP A 51 5.08 10.34 -28.93
N ILE A 52 4.19 9.57 -28.32
CA ILE A 52 4.17 9.37 -26.88
C ILE A 52 5.23 8.33 -26.56
N PRO A 53 6.22 8.66 -25.69
CA PRO A 53 7.20 7.68 -25.30
C PRO A 53 6.51 6.43 -24.75
N THR A 54 6.69 5.30 -25.41
CA THR A 54 6.04 4.01 -25.07
C THR A 54 6.57 3.40 -23.78
N ARG A 55 7.58 4.00 -23.17
CA ARG A 55 8.15 3.60 -21.89
C ARG A 55 7.95 4.71 -20.87
N ASN A 56 7.01 4.54 -19.99
CA ASN A 56 7.08 5.21 -18.70
C ASN A 56 8.27 4.59 -17.94
N THR A 57 9.46 5.18 -18.11
CA THR A 57 10.69 4.69 -17.49
C THR A 57 10.65 4.69 -15.95
N ALA A 58 9.63 5.31 -15.37
CA ALA A 58 9.39 5.31 -13.93
C ALA A 58 8.65 4.04 -13.45
N ILE A 59 7.98 3.29 -14.35
CA ILE A 59 7.33 2.02 -14.03
C ILE A 59 8.23 0.90 -14.53
N LEU A 60 8.85 0.15 -13.61
CA LEU A 60 9.68 -1.00 -13.91
C LEU A 60 8.85 -2.27 -14.09
N SER A 61 7.83 -2.45 -13.29
CA SER A 61 6.84 -3.54 -13.41
C SER A 61 5.50 -3.10 -12.85
N ASP A 62 4.43 -3.71 -13.37
CA ASP A 62 3.04 -3.54 -12.94
C ASP A 62 2.41 -4.93 -12.89
N GLU A 63 2.16 -5.43 -11.68
CA GLU A 63 1.70 -6.80 -11.45
C GLU A 63 0.90 -6.90 -10.15
N PHE A 64 -0.02 -7.85 -10.08
CA PHE A 64 -0.72 -8.17 -8.84
C PHE A 64 0.18 -8.97 -7.89
N LEU A 65 0.10 -8.68 -6.58
CA LEU A 65 0.74 -9.48 -5.54
C LEU A 65 0.10 -10.88 -5.43
N TYR A 66 -1.19 -10.98 -5.74
CA TYR A 66 -1.97 -12.21 -5.79
C TYR A 66 -3.31 -11.94 -6.48
N GLU A 67 -3.91 -12.97 -7.04
CA GLU A 67 -5.27 -12.92 -7.62
C GLU A 67 -6.31 -13.52 -6.68
N ASN A 68 -5.91 -14.50 -5.86
CA ASN A 68 -6.78 -15.19 -4.92
C ASN A 68 -6.20 -15.14 -3.50
N ALA A 69 -7.03 -14.83 -2.52
CA ALA A 69 -6.69 -14.84 -1.11
C ALA A 69 -7.79 -15.48 -0.28
N SER A 70 -7.48 -15.85 0.97
CA SER A 70 -8.45 -16.40 1.93
C SER A 70 -9.35 -15.32 2.56
N PHE A 71 -9.21 -14.07 2.14
CA PHE A 71 -9.96 -12.91 2.64
C PHE A 71 -10.39 -12.03 1.45
N PRO A 72 -11.61 -11.43 1.50
CA PRO A 72 -12.16 -10.65 0.38
C PRO A 72 -11.67 -9.20 0.33
N GLU A 73 -11.21 -8.61 1.44
CA GLU A 73 -10.77 -7.21 1.48
C GLU A 73 -9.34 -7.07 2.01
N CYS A 74 -8.56 -6.18 1.40
CA CYS A 74 -7.22 -5.80 1.86
C CYS A 74 -6.95 -4.31 1.62
N HIS A 75 -6.13 -3.70 2.51
CA HIS A 75 -5.77 -2.30 2.45
C HIS A 75 -4.36 -2.04 2.99
N GLY A 76 -3.86 -0.81 2.77
CA GLY A 76 -2.69 -0.26 3.44
C GLY A 76 -1.39 -1.00 3.12
N ALA A 77 -1.14 -1.33 1.83
CA ALA A 77 0.06 -2.06 1.44
C ALA A 77 1.37 -1.26 1.63
N THR A 78 2.44 -1.95 1.94
CA THR A 78 3.83 -1.47 2.02
C THR A 78 4.74 -2.47 1.30
N ILE A 79 5.86 -1.98 0.75
CA ILE A 79 6.84 -2.82 0.08
C ILE A 79 8.25 -2.39 0.49
N VAL A 80 9.15 -3.35 0.55
CA VAL A 80 10.59 -3.13 0.77
C VAL A 80 11.40 -4.07 -0.09
N GLU A 81 12.53 -3.60 -0.60
CA GLU A 81 13.56 -4.44 -1.20
C GLU A 81 14.60 -4.80 -0.13
N LEU A 82 14.88 -6.09 0.00
CA LEU A 82 15.91 -6.62 0.89
C LEU A 82 17.29 -6.50 0.24
N LYS A 83 18.35 -6.55 1.06
CA LYS A 83 19.74 -6.47 0.59
C LYS A 83 20.10 -7.52 -0.49
N ASN A 84 19.46 -8.69 -0.47
CA ASN A 84 19.65 -9.73 -1.47
C ASN A 84 18.83 -9.52 -2.77
N GLY A 85 18.04 -8.44 -2.83
CA GLY A 85 17.18 -8.10 -3.96
C GLY A 85 15.81 -8.79 -3.97
N ASP A 86 15.45 -9.55 -2.90
CA ASP A 86 14.08 -10.03 -2.73
C ASP A 86 13.17 -8.86 -2.40
N LEU A 87 11.93 -8.87 -2.91
CA LEU A 87 10.88 -7.93 -2.51
C LEU A 87 10.00 -8.57 -1.45
N VAL A 88 9.60 -7.76 -0.47
CA VAL A 88 8.62 -8.14 0.56
C VAL A 88 7.54 -7.09 0.59
N ALA A 89 6.30 -7.49 0.41
CA ALA A 89 5.12 -6.65 0.51
C ALA A 89 4.25 -7.08 1.70
N SER A 90 3.67 -6.13 2.41
CA SER A 90 2.75 -6.40 3.52
C SER A 90 1.53 -5.49 3.43
N PHE A 91 0.40 -5.98 3.90
CA PHE A 91 -0.90 -5.29 3.93
C PHE A 91 -1.75 -5.88 5.05
N PHE A 92 -2.83 -5.19 5.44
CA PHE A 92 -3.82 -5.82 6.28
C PHE A 92 -5.02 -6.32 5.46
N GLY A 93 -5.63 -7.41 5.88
CA GLY A 93 -6.78 -7.98 5.18
C GLY A 93 -7.60 -8.90 6.08
N GLY A 94 -8.88 -8.99 5.78
CA GLY A 94 -9.88 -9.77 6.50
C GLY A 94 -11.21 -9.81 5.76
N THR A 95 -12.29 -10.19 6.44
CA THR A 95 -13.64 -10.25 5.83
C THR A 95 -14.12 -8.88 5.37
N LYS A 96 -13.80 -7.84 6.14
CA LYS A 96 -14.10 -6.44 5.84
C LYS A 96 -13.19 -5.54 6.66
N GLU A 97 -12.83 -4.36 6.13
CA GLU A 97 -12.14 -3.35 6.92
C GLU A 97 -12.86 -3.10 8.26
N ARG A 98 -12.11 -2.97 9.35
CA ARG A 98 -12.56 -2.85 10.74
C ARG A 98 -13.05 -4.14 11.40
N ASN A 99 -13.27 -5.20 10.67
CA ASN A 99 -13.64 -6.46 11.29
C ASN A 99 -12.48 -7.00 12.13
N PRO A 100 -12.78 -7.61 13.28
CA PRO A 100 -11.75 -8.15 14.18
C PRO A 100 -10.86 -9.22 13.57
N ASP A 101 -11.26 -9.82 12.44
CA ASP A 101 -10.48 -10.81 11.70
C ASP A 101 -9.44 -10.21 10.75
N CYS A 102 -9.39 -8.87 10.64
CA CYS A 102 -8.30 -8.20 9.92
C CYS A 102 -6.96 -8.53 10.58
N CYS A 103 -6.07 -9.13 9.80
CA CYS A 103 -4.73 -9.55 10.19
C CYS A 103 -3.69 -8.91 9.27
N ILE A 104 -2.41 -9.06 9.59
CA ILE A 104 -1.30 -8.60 8.75
C ILE A 104 -0.77 -9.76 7.92
N TRP A 105 -0.75 -9.56 6.62
CA TRP A 105 -0.33 -10.52 5.61
C TRP A 105 0.93 -10.07 4.91
N VAL A 106 1.71 -11.02 4.42
CA VAL A 106 2.97 -10.79 3.72
C VAL A 106 3.06 -11.67 2.48
N CYS A 107 3.44 -11.06 1.35
CA CYS A 107 3.87 -11.72 0.13
C CYS A 107 5.36 -11.45 -0.09
N ARG A 108 6.07 -12.40 -0.70
CA ARG A 108 7.49 -12.27 -1.04
C ARG A 108 7.70 -12.59 -2.52
N LYS A 109 8.61 -11.85 -3.15
CA LYS A 109 9.08 -12.13 -4.50
C LYS A 109 10.60 -12.31 -4.46
N PRO A 110 11.10 -13.53 -4.54
CA PRO A 110 12.53 -13.77 -4.61
C PRO A 110 13.16 -13.06 -5.82
N LYS A 111 14.38 -12.57 -5.68
CA LYS A 111 15.11 -11.95 -6.78
C LYS A 111 15.14 -12.86 -8.00
N GLY A 112 14.74 -12.32 -9.16
CA GLY A 112 14.66 -13.07 -10.41
C GLY A 112 13.41 -13.94 -10.57
N SER A 113 12.56 -14.08 -9.52
CA SER A 113 11.26 -14.73 -9.66
C SER A 113 10.30 -13.88 -10.49
N LYS A 114 9.47 -14.54 -11.28
CA LYS A 114 8.35 -13.88 -11.99
C LYS A 114 7.10 -13.75 -11.09
N GLU A 115 7.04 -14.50 -10.00
CA GLU A 115 5.83 -14.66 -9.21
C GLU A 115 6.07 -14.28 -7.74
N TRP A 116 5.04 -13.73 -7.12
CA TRP A 116 4.93 -13.55 -5.68
C TRP A 116 4.49 -14.84 -5.01
N THR A 117 4.91 -15.05 -3.77
CA THR A 117 4.32 -16.11 -2.93
C THR A 117 2.88 -15.76 -2.58
N ALA A 118 2.05 -16.78 -2.34
CA ALA A 118 0.73 -16.57 -1.76
C ALA A 118 0.83 -15.79 -0.43
N PRO A 119 -0.21 -14.99 -0.07
CA PRO A 119 -0.26 -14.28 1.20
C PRO A 119 -0.10 -15.23 2.40
N LYS A 120 0.85 -14.91 3.29
CA LYS A 120 1.07 -15.62 4.55
C LYS A 120 0.77 -14.71 5.73
N LEU A 121 0.14 -15.25 6.76
CA LEU A 121 -0.10 -14.55 8.02
C LEU A 121 1.23 -14.19 8.69
N ALA A 122 1.46 -12.90 8.94
CA ALA A 122 2.63 -12.39 9.64
C ALA A 122 2.32 -12.00 11.08
N ALA A 123 1.15 -11.39 11.31
CA ALA A 123 0.68 -11.01 12.64
C ALA A 123 -0.84 -10.95 12.69
N ASP A 124 -1.39 -11.17 13.87
CA ASP A 124 -2.81 -11.06 14.16
C ASP A 124 -3.08 -10.21 15.41
N GLY A 125 -4.34 -9.93 15.67
CA GLY A 125 -4.82 -9.23 16.86
C GLY A 125 -5.38 -10.16 17.94
N VAL A 126 -5.02 -11.46 17.92
CA VAL A 126 -5.51 -12.45 18.88
C VAL A 126 -4.64 -12.47 20.14
N PHE A 127 -5.28 -12.40 21.31
CA PHE A 127 -4.63 -12.48 22.62
C PHE A 127 -5.31 -13.57 23.43
N SER A 128 -4.54 -14.56 23.89
CA SER A 128 -5.04 -15.58 24.82
C SER A 128 -5.48 -14.91 26.11
N LEU A 129 -6.37 -15.56 26.86
CA LEU A 129 -6.88 -15.02 28.14
C LEU A 129 -5.77 -14.84 29.21
N LYS A 130 -4.61 -15.49 29.00
CA LYS A 130 -3.44 -15.43 29.90
C LYS A 130 -2.32 -14.56 29.34
N ASP A 131 -2.53 -13.91 28.17
CA ASP A 131 -1.49 -13.09 27.54
C ASP A 131 -1.32 -11.78 28.33
N SER A 132 -0.15 -11.59 28.93
CA SER A 132 0.17 -10.38 29.70
C SER A 132 0.13 -9.10 28.85
N GLN A 133 0.30 -9.21 27.53
CA GLN A 133 0.23 -8.08 26.59
C GLN A 133 -1.23 -7.69 26.25
N ALA A 134 -2.22 -8.49 26.63
CA ALA A 134 -3.64 -8.19 26.35
C ALA A 134 -4.06 -6.83 26.92
N VAL A 135 -3.59 -6.48 28.11
CA VAL A 135 -3.87 -5.19 28.75
C VAL A 135 -3.30 -4.02 27.94
N LEU A 136 -2.08 -4.17 27.41
CA LEU A 136 -1.44 -3.14 26.58
C LEU A 136 -2.20 -2.91 25.26
N ALA A 137 -2.79 -3.97 24.72
CA ALA A 137 -3.64 -3.91 23.52
C ALA A 137 -5.08 -3.43 23.81
N GLY A 138 -5.41 -3.16 25.08
CA GLY A 138 -6.77 -2.83 25.50
C GLY A 138 -7.78 -3.95 25.26
N ILE A 139 -7.32 -5.21 25.38
CA ILE A 139 -8.18 -6.38 25.26
C ILE A 139 -8.96 -6.56 26.55
N ASP A 140 -10.28 -6.52 26.46
CA ASP A 140 -11.22 -6.67 27.57
C ASP A 140 -12.41 -7.57 27.18
N SER A 141 -13.42 -7.63 28.05
CA SER A 141 -14.60 -8.45 27.84
C SER A 141 -15.48 -8.01 26.67
N THR A 142 -15.32 -6.78 26.17
CA THR A 142 -16.09 -6.24 25.04
C THR A 142 -15.47 -6.62 23.69
N CYS A 143 -14.21 -7.06 23.68
CA CYS A 143 -13.52 -7.48 22.46
C CYS A 143 -14.08 -8.82 21.94
N THR A 144 -13.98 -9.01 20.62
CA THR A 144 -14.52 -10.20 19.96
C THR A 144 -13.95 -11.49 20.54
N PRO A 145 -14.79 -12.41 21.02
CA PRO A 145 -14.35 -13.67 21.58
C PRO A 145 -13.83 -14.63 20.51
N VAL A 146 -12.79 -15.38 20.84
CA VAL A 146 -12.29 -16.53 20.08
C VAL A 146 -12.55 -17.78 20.92
N LYS A 147 -13.27 -18.73 20.32
CA LYS A 147 -13.66 -19.98 20.98
C LYS A 147 -12.98 -21.16 20.31
N ASP A 148 -12.72 -22.22 21.07
CA ASP A 148 -12.27 -23.50 20.56
C ASP A 148 -13.42 -24.29 19.87
N THR A 149 -13.13 -25.47 19.36
CA THR A 149 -14.10 -26.35 18.69
C THR A 149 -15.19 -26.86 19.64
N LYS A 150 -15.03 -26.74 20.96
CA LYS A 150 -16.00 -27.10 21.99
C LYS A 150 -16.83 -25.89 22.46
N GLY A 151 -16.60 -24.71 21.87
CA GLY A 151 -17.28 -23.47 22.26
C GLY A 151 -16.69 -22.76 23.47
N THR A 152 -15.57 -23.25 24.03
CA THR A 152 -14.89 -22.65 25.17
C THR A 152 -14.16 -21.38 24.75
N LEU A 153 -14.31 -20.28 25.50
CA LEU A 153 -13.57 -19.04 25.28
C LEU A 153 -12.08 -19.26 25.58
N ILE A 154 -11.22 -19.07 24.60
CA ILE A 154 -9.76 -19.28 24.71
C ILE A 154 -8.95 -18.01 24.50
N ALA A 155 -9.50 -17.04 23.76
CA ALA A 155 -8.84 -15.79 23.43
C ALA A 155 -9.85 -14.69 23.11
N ARG A 156 -9.37 -13.48 22.95
CA ARG A 156 -10.11 -12.34 22.40
C ARG A 156 -9.28 -11.65 21.32
N ARG A 157 -9.92 -10.91 20.42
CA ARG A 157 -9.24 -10.28 19.28
C ARG A 157 -9.75 -8.89 18.97
N LYS A 158 -8.85 -8.08 18.39
CA LYS A 158 -9.13 -6.82 17.69
C LYS A 158 -8.53 -6.86 16.29
N ALA A 159 -8.96 -5.95 15.42
CA ALA A 159 -8.39 -5.78 14.09
C ALA A 159 -6.94 -5.29 14.13
N CYS A 160 -6.14 -5.73 13.14
CA CYS A 160 -4.83 -5.19 12.83
C CYS A 160 -4.91 -4.19 11.68
N TRP A 161 -3.98 -3.19 11.67
CA TRP A 161 -4.03 -2.05 10.77
C TRP A 161 -2.66 -1.63 10.26
N ASN A 162 -2.64 -1.04 9.06
CA ASN A 162 -1.57 -0.23 8.47
C ASN A 162 -0.17 -0.74 8.76
N PRO A 163 0.25 -1.88 8.16
CA PRO A 163 1.61 -2.37 8.30
C PRO A 163 2.62 -1.44 7.63
N VAL A 164 3.81 -1.37 8.20
CA VAL A 164 4.97 -0.71 7.60
C VAL A 164 6.18 -1.59 7.75
N LEU A 165 6.78 -1.98 6.63
CA LEU A 165 8.03 -2.73 6.57
C LEU A 165 9.22 -1.81 6.65
N PHE A 166 10.24 -2.22 7.38
CA PHE A 166 11.53 -1.54 7.47
C PHE A 166 12.67 -2.55 7.57
N GLN A 167 13.59 -2.53 6.60
CA GLN A 167 14.80 -3.33 6.63
C GLN A 167 15.89 -2.58 7.38
N ILE A 168 16.30 -3.06 8.54
CA ILE A 168 17.46 -2.53 9.25
C ILE A 168 18.71 -2.83 8.40
N PRO A 169 19.57 -1.84 8.11
CA PRO A 169 20.82 -2.10 7.41
C PRO A 169 21.67 -3.14 8.16
N GLY A 170 21.91 -4.30 7.53
CA GLY A 170 22.65 -5.40 8.15
C GLY A 170 21.94 -6.15 9.28
N GLY A 171 20.67 -5.87 9.53
CA GLY A 171 19.87 -6.43 10.62
C GLY A 171 18.56 -7.07 10.19
N ASP A 172 17.63 -7.17 11.14
CA ASP A 172 16.31 -7.78 10.96
C ASP A 172 15.43 -6.96 10.02
N LEU A 173 14.49 -7.63 9.36
CA LEU A 173 13.32 -7.00 8.74
C LEU A 173 12.27 -6.78 9.83
N ILE A 174 11.84 -5.54 10.03
CA ILE A 174 10.80 -5.17 11.00
C ILE A 174 9.49 -4.91 10.28
N LEU A 175 8.40 -5.40 10.86
CA LEU A 175 7.05 -5.12 10.43
C LEU A 175 6.32 -4.45 11.59
N PHE A 176 6.08 -3.14 11.48
CA PHE A 176 5.27 -2.36 12.40
C PHE A 176 3.80 -2.46 11.99
N TYR A 177 2.89 -2.50 12.96
CA TYR A 177 1.45 -2.50 12.73
C TYR A 177 0.71 -1.96 13.95
N LYS A 178 -0.61 -1.78 13.84
CA LYS A 178 -1.46 -1.28 14.92
C LYS A 178 -2.52 -2.32 15.24
N ILE A 179 -2.97 -2.36 16.49
CA ILE A 179 -4.10 -3.18 16.95
C ILE A 179 -5.11 -2.25 17.63
N GLY A 180 -6.38 -2.38 17.26
CA GLY A 180 -7.49 -1.60 17.84
C GLY A 180 -8.76 -1.70 17.01
N LEU A 181 -9.89 -1.21 17.56
CA LEU A 181 -11.18 -1.17 16.83
C LEU A 181 -11.32 0.11 15.98
N LYS A 182 -10.75 1.21 16.45
CA LYS A 182 -10.78 2.52 15.79
C LYS A 182 -9.47 3.27 16.08
N VAL A 183 -9.20 4.31 15.32
CA VAL A 183 -7.95 5.09 15.39
C VAL A 183 -7.62 5.56 16.82
N SER A 184 -8.64 5.96 17.57
CA SER A 184 -8.46 6.49 18.93
C SER A 184 -8.02 5.45 19.98
N ASP A 185 -8.18 4.16 19.70
CA ASP A 185 -7.79 3.06 20.60
C ASP A 185 -6.65 2.19 20.03
N TRP A 186 -6.01 2.65 18.95
CA TRP A 186 -4.87 1.96 18.40
C TRP A 186 -3.68 1.93 19.33
N THR A 187 -3.06 0.78 19.41
CA THR A 187 -1.77 0.54 20.04
C THR A 187 -0.75 0.09 19.02
N GLY A 188 0.51 0.48 19.19
CA GLY A 188 1.59 0.17 18.26
C GLY A 188 2.29 -1.14 18.60
N TRP A 189 2.61 -1.93 17.58
CA TRP A 189 3.22 -3.25 17.69
C TRP A 189 4.23 -3.47 16.59
N LEU A 190 5.15 -4.40 16.81
CA LEU A 190 6.06 -4.88 15.78
C LEU A 190 6.30 -6.40 15.90
N VAL A 191 6.71 -6.99 14.79
CA VAL A 191 7.33 -8.32 14.72
C VAL A 191 8.60 -8.23 13.90
N ARG A 192 9.54 -9.16 14.13
CA ARG A 192 10.85 -9.20 13.46
C ARG A 192 10.99 -10.48 12.65
N SER A 193 11.68 -10.36 11.52
CA SER A 193 12.08 -11.50 10.71
C SER A 193 13.59 -11.46 10.47
N ARG A 194 14.26 -12.59 10.70
CA ARG A 194 15.69 -12.79 10.46
C ARG A 194 15.96 -13.54 9.15
N ASP A 195 14.92 -13.96 8.48
CA ASP A 195 14.97 -14.80 7.29
C ASP A 195 14.30 -14.14 6.06
N GLY A 196 14.23 -12.81 6.09
CA GLY A 196 13.67 -12.00 4.98
C GLY A 196 12.15 -12.15 4.82
N GLY A 197 11.40 -12.21 5.92
CA GLY A 197 9.95 -12.26 5.92
C GLY A 197 9.35 -13.64 5.70
N LYS A 198 10.13 -14.74 5.84
CA LYS A 198 9.62 -16.12 5.77
C LYS A 198 8.93 -16.52 7.06
N THR A 199 9.53 -16.12 8.20
CA THR A 199 8.97 -16.31 9.55
C THR A 199 9.08 -15.03 10.36
N TRP A 200 8.22 -14.92 11.38
CA TRP A 200 8.11 -13.73 12.23
C TRP A 200 8.19 -14.09 13.70
N SER A 201 8.80 -13.21 14.49
CA SER A 201 8.90 -13.34 15.95
C SER A 201 7.53 -13.26 16.62
N LYS A 202 7.50 -13.51 17.93
CA LYS A 202 6.41 -13.03 18.77
C LYS A 202 6.31 -11.51 18.65
N ARG A 203 5.08 -10.97 18.81
CA ARG A 203 4.83 -9.52 18.79
C ARG A 203 5.52 -8.84 19.97
N GLU A 204 5.96 -7.62 19.73
CA GLU A 204 6.52 -6.71 20.71
C GLU A 204 5.65 -5.45 20.76
N ALA A 205 5.23 -5.01 21.95
CA ALA A 205 4.49 -3.77 22.11
C ALA A 205 5.45 -2.58 21.97
N LEU A 206 5.01 -1.53 21.29
CA LEU A 206 5.68 -0.24 21.33
C LEU A 206 5.35 0.48 22.66
N PRO A 207 6.17 1.44 23.10
CA PRO A 207 5.86 2.24 24.28
C PRO A 207 4.47 2.88 24.18
N LYS A 208 3.79 3.04 25.32
CA LYS A 208 2.46 3.66 25.37
C LYS A 208 2.45 5.02 24.66
N GLY A 209 1.49 5.23 23.79
CA GLY A 209 1.33 6.46 22.99
C GLY A 209 2.12 6.48 21.68
N PHE A 210 2.96 5.48 21.41
CA PHE A 210 3.66 5.34 20.12
C PHE A 210 2.94 4.32 19.24
N LEU A 211 2.60 4.72 18.02
CA LEU A 211 1.94 3.87 17.03
C LEU A 211 2.93 3.27 16.02
N GLY A 212 4.19 3.69 16.07
CA GLY A 212 5.18 3.37 15.05
C GLY A 212 5.01 4.22 13.79
N PRO A 213 5.70 3.88 12.70
CA PRO A 213 5.62 4.62 11.45
C PRO A 213 4.21 4.59 10.89
N ILE A 214 3.82 5.71 10.26
CA ILE A 214 2.54 5.91 9.56
C ILE A 214 2.86 6.18 8.09
N LYS A 215 2.01 5.71 7.21
CA LYS A 215 2.05 6.03 5.78
C LYS A 215 1.29 7.31 5.51
#